data_a9e500e5413f3ff23460d75137cefd2e
#
_entry.id   a9e500e5413f3ff23460d75137cefd2e
#
_cell.length_a   1.000
_cell.length_b   1.000
_cell.length_c   1.000
_cell.angle_alpha   90.00
_cell.angle_beta   90.00
_cell.angle_gamma   90.00
#
_symmetry.space_group_name_H-M   'P 1'
#
loop_
_entity.id
_entity.type
_entity.pdbx_description
1 polymer ?
#
loop_
_entity_poly.entity_id
_entity_poly.type
_entity_poly.pdbx_seq_one_letter_code
_entity_poly.pdbx_strand_id
1 'polypeptide(L)'
;MNLLYVTNGAAVGIFGMVLSGAFCDIHWTKEKREFLVGSIFVLLAIQGVMYLLAGAATIRYLYPVITHVPMCIALYILTKKRLWTVISVLTAYLCCQLRRWVALFIMAVFVNSETVQNVTELIVTLPLLFLLLRFVAPSVRAISNYPVSIQLQFGLIPALGYGFDYLTRVYTDLLSEGIPAAVEFMPFVCCIAYLVFVLRTSEEERKKNELEQMQSCLLYTSPSPRDY
;
A
#
# COMPACT_ATOMS: atom_id res chain seq x y z
N MET A 1 -4.66 -13.50 -26.06
CA MET A 1 -4.76 -12.90 -24.71
C MET A 1 -3.82 -13.70 -23.78
N ASN A 2 -2.82 -13.09 -23.22
CA ASN A 2 -1.90 -13.81 -22.33
C ASN A 2 -2.58 -13.99 -20.96
N LEU A 3 -3.09 -15.19 -20.68
CA LEU A 3 -3.81 -15.52 -19.44
C LEU A 3 -2.98 -15.14 -18.20
N LEU A 4 -1.67 -15.33 -18.27
CA LEU A 4 -0.74 -15.00 -17.20
C LEU A 4 -0.75 -13.49 -16.86
N TYR A 5 -0.78 -12.64 -17.87
CA TYR A 5 -0.86 -11.19 -17.70
C TYR A 5 -2.15 -10.75 -17.00
N VAL A 6 -3.29 -11.31 -17.42
CA VAL A 6 -4.60 -11.02 -16.80
C VAL A 6 -4.63 -11.49 -15.34
N THR A 7 -4.11 -12.69 -15.08
CA THR A 7 -4.04 -13.25 -13.71
C THR A 7 -3.15 -12.38 -12.81
N ASN A 8 -2.01 -11.92 -13.34
CA ASN A 8 -1.11 -11.04 -12.60
C ASN A 8 -1.77 -9.68 -12.31
N GLY A 9 -2.47 -9.09 -13.27
CA GLY A 9 -3.26 -7.87 -13.08
C GLY A 9 -4.34 -8.00 -12.00
N ALA A 10 -5.08 -9.12 -12.02
CA ALA A 10 -6.07 -9.41 -10.97
C ALA A 10 -5.40 -9.58 -9.59
N ALA A 11 -4.28 -10.28 -9.51
CA ALA A 11 -3.53 -10.47 -8.28
C ALA A 11 -3.05 -9.13 -7.67
N VAL A 12 -2.59 -8.18 -8.51
CA VAL A 12 -2.24 -6.81 -8.06
C VAL A 12 -3.44 -6.09 -7.49
N GLY A 13 -4.58 -6.15 -8.17
CA GLY A 13 -5.81 -5.51 -7.71
C GLY A 13 -6.25 -6.03 -6.35
N ILE A 14 -6.27 -7.36 -6.17
CA ILE A 14 -6.61 -8.01 -4.89
C ILE A 14 -5.60 -7.61 -3.81
N PHE A 15 -4.29 -7.70 -4.11
CA PHE A 15 -3.22 -7.31 -3.18
C PHE A 15 -3.41 -5.86 -2.71
N GLY A 16 -3.60 -4.92 -3.64
CA GLY A 16 -3.79 -3.51 -3.31
C GLY A 16 -5.01 -3.26 -2.43
N MET A 17 -6.16 -3.88 -2.75
CA MET A 17 -7.40 -3.71 -1.98
C MET A 17 -7.30 -4.30 -0.56
N VAL A 18 -6.77 -5.52 -0.44
CA VAL A 18 -6.60 -6.18 0.87
C VAL A 18 -5.65 -5.38 1.73
N LEU A 19 -4.52 -4.93 1.16
CA LEU A 19 -3.52 -4.16 1.89
C LEU A 19 -4.03 -2.77 2.28
N SER A 20 -4.71 -2.07 1.37
CA SER A 20 -5.34 -0.77 1.67
C SER A 20 -6.38 -0.90 2.78
N GLY A 21 -7.20 -1.95 2.75
CA GLY A 21 -8.17 -2.25 3.81
C GLY A 21 -7.50 -2.55 5.15
N ALA A 22 -6.35 -3.23 5.13
CA ALA A 22 -5.59 -3.53 6.34
C ALA A 22 -4.90 -2.30 6.95
N PHE A 23 -4.53 -1.30 6.13
CA PHE A 23 -3.97 -0.03 6.57
C PHE A 23 -5.03 0.91 7.14
N CYS A 24 -6.29 0.73 6.75
CA CYS A 24 -7.41 1.45 7.32
C CYS A 24 -7.75 0.88 8.70
N ASP A 25 -8.10 1.78 9.63
CA ASP A 25 -8.58 1.40 10.95
C ASP A 25 -10.07 0.99 10.86
N ILE A 26 -10.32 -0.20 10.30
CA ILE A 26 -11.66 -0.75 10.10
C ILE A 26 -11.98 -1.69 11.24
N HIS A 27 -13.06 -1.41 11.97
CA HIS A 27 -13.64 -2.41 12.87
C HIS A 27 -14.38 -3.46 12.03
N TRP A 28 -13.75 -4.63 11.88
CA TRP A 28 -14.21 -5.70 10.98
C TRP A 28 -15.45 -6.40 11.50
N THR A 29 -16.57 -6.21 10.79
CA THR A 29 -17.79 -7.02 10.93
C THR A 29 -17.96 -7.92 9.71
N LYS A 30 -18.86 -8.89 9.79
CA LYS A 30 -19.18 -9.78 8.65
C LYS A 30 -19.61 -8.96 7.43
N GLU A 31 -20.51 -7.99 7.62
CA GLU A 31 -21.03 -7.12 6.57
C GLU A 31 -19.92 -6.31 5.87
N LYS A 32 -18.99 -5.73 6.65
CA LYS A 32 -17.88 -4.95 6.10
C LYS A 32 -16.90 -5.81 5.30
N ARG A 33 -16.68 -7.07 5.71
CA ARG A 33 -15.87 -8.01 4.94
C ARG A 33 -16.55 -8.37 3.62
N GLU A 34 -17.85 -8.67 3.66
CA GLU A 34 -18.65 -8.96 2.47
C GLU A 34 -18.66 -7.77 1.51
N PHE A 35 -18.83 -6.55 2.03
CA PHE A 35 -18.74 -5.33 1.23
C PHE A 35 -17.36 -5.15 0.57
N LEU A 36 -16.25 -5.37 1.30
CA LEU A 36 -14.91 -5.27 0.74
C LEU A 36 -14.68 -6.32 -0.35
N VAL A 37 -15.07 -7.57 -0.10
CA VAL A 37 -14.97 -8.65 -1.09
C VAL A 37 -15.82 -8.33 -2.32
N GLY A 38 -17.06 -7.88 -2.14
CA GLY A 38 -17.91 -7.43 -3.25
C GLY A 38 -17.28 -6.28 -4.04
N SER A 39 -16.68 -5.32 -3.36
CA SER A 39 -15.95 -4.21 -4.02
C SER A 39 -14.77 -4.70 -4.85
N ILE A 40 -14.02 -5.70 -4.37
CA ILE A 40 -12.93 -6.33 -5.14
C ILE A 40 -13.48 -6.95 -6.43
N PHE A 41 -14.57 -7.71 -6.35
CA PHE A 41 -15.18 -8.33 -7.54
C PHE A 41 -15.67 -7.29 -8.54
N VAL A 42 -16.33 -6.23 -8.07
CA VAL A 42 -16.79 -5.12 -8.92
C VAL A 42 -15.61 -4.43 -9.63
N LEU A 43 -14.53 -4.15 -8.90
CA LEU A 43 -13.33 -3.54 -9.48
C LEU A 43 -12.68 -4.43 -10.53
N LEU A 44 -12.53 -5.73 -10.25
CA LEU A 44 -11.98 -6.67 -11.21
C LEU A 44 -12.88 -6.81 -12.46
N ALA A 45 -14.20 -6.78 -12.28
CA ALA A 45 -15.14 -6.79 -13.40
C ALA A 45 -15.01 -5.52 -14.26
N ILE A 46 -14.93 -4.33 -13.63
CA ILE A 46 -14.72 -3.07 -14.35
C ILE A 46 -13.39 -3.12 -15.13
N GLN A 47 -12.30 -3.57 -14.52
CA GLN A 47 -11.02 -3.71 -15.18
C GLN A 47 -11.08 -4.69 -16.35
N GLY A 48 -11.75 -5.84 -16.18
CA GLY A 48 -11.93 -6.84 -17.24
C GLY A 48 -12.72 -6.29 -18.43
N VAL A 49 -13.84 -5.61 -18.16
CA VAL A 49 -14.65 -4.97 -19.21
C VAL A 49 -13.86 -3.90 -19.95
N MET A 50 -13.16 -3.04 -19.23
CA MET A 50 -12.34 -1.99 -19.82
C MET A 50 -11.19 -2.57 -20.63
N TYR A 51 -10.58 -3.68 -20.19
CA TYR A 51 -9.56 -4.39 -20.94
C TYR A 51 -10.09 -4.90 -22.29
N LEU A 52 -11.29 -5.44 -22.31
CA LEU A 52 -11.93 -5.96 -23.53
C LEU A 52 -12.33 -4.84 -24.49
N LEU A 53 -12.82 -3.69 -23.96
CA LEU A 53 -13.32 -2.59 -24.78
C LEU A 53 -12.24 -1.62 -25.27
N ALA A 54 -11.28 -1.30 -24.43
CA ALA A 54 -10.32 -0.22 -24.68
C ALA A 54 -8.85 -0.69 -24.81
N GLY A 55 -8.58 -1.96 -24.50
CA GLY A 55 -7.23 -2.53 -24.57
C GLY A 55 -6.30 -2.15 -23.42
N ALA A 56 -5.15 -2.84 -23.35
CA ALA A 56 -4.21 -2.73 -22.23
C ALA A 56 -3.57 -1.33 -22.07
N ALA A 57 -3.27 -0.67 -23.19
CA ALA A 57 -2.64 0.66 -23.15
C ALA A 57 -3.57 1.70 -22.52
N THR A 58 -4.84 1.75 -22.94
CA THR A 58 -5.82 2.69 -22.40
C THR A 58 -6.08 2.46 -20.91
N ILE A 59 -6.13 1.19 -20.47
CA ILE A 59 -6.28 0.89 -19.04
C ILE A 59 -5.12 1.43 -18.24
N ARG A 60 -3.89 1.33 -18.72
CA ARG A 60 -2.72 1.85 -18.02
C ARG A 60 -2.85 3.35 -17.75
N TYR A 61 -3.32 4.13 -18.72
CA TYR A 61 -3.55 5.57 -18.56
C TYR A 61 -4.71 5.88 -17.60
N LEU A 62 -5.78 5.10 -17.66
CA LEU A 62 -6.99 5.33 -16.87
C LEU A 62 -6.98 4.61 -15.51
N TYR A 63 -5.94 3.83 -15.21
CA TYR A 63 -5.87 3.00 -14.00
C TYR A 63 -6.12 3.79 -12.69
N PRO A 64 -5.59 5.02 -12.50
CA PRO A 64 -5.92 5.83 -11.34
C PRO A 64 -7.41 6.06 -11.16
N VAL A 65 -8.11 6.36 -12.24
CA VAL A 65 -9.55 6.66 -12.22
C VAL A 65 -10.38 5.39 -12.08
N ILE A 66 -10.02 4.33 -12.80
CA ILE A 66 -10.80 3.07 -12.84
C ILE A 66 -10.59 2.23 -11.57
N THR A 67 -9.41 2.32 -10.95
CA THR A 67 -9.03 1.46 -9.83
C THR A 67 -8.90 2.22 -8.53
N HIS A 68 -8.01 3.23 -8.46
CA HIS A 68 -7.68 3.87 -7.20
C HIS A 68 -8.82 4.76 -6.67
N VAL A 69 -9.54 5.49 -7.53
CA VAL A 69 -10.67 6.30 -7.09
C VAL A 69 -11.81 5.42 -6.53
N PRO A 70 -12.28 4.35 -7.21
CA PRO A 70 -13.28 3.46 -6.62
C PRO A 70 -12.80 2.75 -5.35
N MET A 71 -11.51 2.38 -5.25
CA MET A 71 -10.93 1.85 -4.00
C MET A 71 -11.05 2.87 -2.87
N CYS A 72 -10.68 4.13 -3.12
CA CYS A 72 -10.83 5.20 -2.13
C CYS A 72 -12.29 5.38 -1.71
N ILE A 73 -13.24 5.33 -2.65
CA ILE A 73 -14.67 5.45 -2.35
C ILE A 73 -15.14 4.27 -1.47
N ALA A 74 -14.80 3.03 -1.85
CA ALA A 74 -15.18 1.84 -1.10
C ALA A 74 -14.64 1.87 0.35
N LEU A 75 -13.36 2.20 0.52
CA LEU A 75 -12.73 2.31 1.84
C LEU A 75 -13.26 3.50 2.64
N TYR A 76 -13.59 4.62 2.00
CA TYR A 76 -14.22 5.76 2.65
C TYR A 76 -15.62 5.41 3.21
N ILE A 77 -16.41 4.65 2.48
CA ILE A 77 -17.71 4.16 2.96
C ILE A 77 -17.55 3.36 4.26
N LEU A 78 -16.47 2.54 4.35
CA LEU A 78 -16.19 1.69 5.50
C LEU A 78 -15.63 2.45 6.72
N THR A 79 -14.79 3.48 6.49
CA THR A 79 -13.99 4.13 7.54
C THR A 79 -14.50 5.51 7.93
N LYS A 80 -15.14 6.23 6.98
CA LYS A 80 -15.52 7.66 7.06
C LYS A 80 -14.31 8.62 7.25
N LYS A 81 -13.06 8.14 7.18
CA LYS A 81 -11.82 8.92 7.32
C LYS A 81 -11.28 9.27 5.92
N ARG A 82 -11.66 10.42 5.35
CA ARG A 82 -11.32 10.81 3.95
C ARG A 82 -9.81 10.80 3.68
N LEU A 83 -9.07 11.56 4.47
CA LEU A 83 -7.63 11.73 4.26
C LEU A 83 -6.90 10.39 4.40
N TRP A 84 -7.17 9.66 5.49
CA TRP A 84 -6.49 8.40 5.75
C TRP A 84 -6.77 7.33 4.71
N THR A 85 -7.97 7.32 4.15
CA THR A 85 -8.32 6.41 3.05
C THR A 85 -7.42 6.62 1.82
N VAL A 86 -7.21 7.89 1.42
CA VAL A 86 -6.33 8.22 0.30
C VAL A 86 -4.89 7.80 0.61
N ILE A 87 -4.39 8.14 1.81
CA ILE A 87 -3.04 7.76 2.25
C ILE A 87 -2.87 6.23 2.23
N SER A 88 -3.87 5.48 2.70
CA SER A 88 -3.83 4.02 2.72
C SER A 88 -3.75 3.41 1.32
N VAL A 89 -4.51 3.94 0.36
CA VAL A 89 -4.45 3.49 -1.04
C VAL A 89 -3.10 3.81 -1.67
N LEU A 90 -2.58 5.02 -1.47
CA LEU A 90 -1.26 5.42 -1.98
C LEU A 90 -0.13 4.58 -1.36
N THR A 91 -0.21 4.29 -0.06
CA THR A 91 0.75 3.44 0.64
C THR A 91 0.70 2.00 0.12
N ALA A 92 -0.50 1.46 -0.08
CA ALA A 92 -0.64 0.13 -0.65
C ALA A 92 -0.10 0.05 -2.09
N TYR A 93 -0.35 1.09 -2.90
CA TYR A 93 0.25 1.21 -4.23
C TYR A 93 1.79 1.18 -4.17
N LEU A 94 2.39 1.97 -3.28
CA LEU A 94 3.83 1.97 -3.09
C LEU A 94 4.36 0.57 -2.71
N CYS A 95 3.65 -0.15 -1.83
CA CYS A 95 3.98 -1.52 -1.46
C CYS A 95 3.82 -2.52 -2.62
N CYS A 96 2.92 -2.27 -3.59
CA CYS A 96 2.80 -3.10 -4.79
C CYS A 96 4.09 -3.07 -5.63
N GLN A 97 4.87 -2.01 -5.57
CA GLN A 97 6.15 -1.91 -6.27
C GLN A 97 7.17 -2.95 -5.77
N LEU A 98 7.14 -3.31 -4.48
CA LEU A 98 8.04 -4.31 -3.92
C LEU A 98 7.95 -5.64 -4.67
N ARG A 99 6.73 -6.09 -4.99
CA ARG A 99 6.47 -7.33 -5.70
C ARG A 99 7.14 -7.33 -7.08
N ARG A 100 6.98 -6.23 -7.82
CA ARG A 100 7.58 -6.03 -9.13
C ARG A 100 9.10 -6.03 -9.07
N TRP A 101 9.67 -5.31 -8.08
CA TRP A 101 11.13 -5.22 -7.94
C TRP A 101 11.79 -6.53 -7.56
N VAL A 102 11.14 -7.32 -6.70
CA VAL A 102 11.62 -8.68 -6.41
C VAL A 102 11.65 -9.53 -7.69
N ALA A 103 10.61 -9.45 -8.52
CA ALA A 103 10.57 -10.17 -9.78
C ALA A 103 11.64 -9.69 -10.78
N LEU A 104 11.84 -8.39 -10.89
CA LEU A 104 12.90 -7.81 -11.74
C LEU A 104 14.31 -8.23 -11.27
N PHE A 105 14.54 -8.29 -9.97
CA PHE A 105 15.81 -8.80 -9.42
C PHE A 105 16.05 -10.25 -9.81
N ILE A 106 15.04 -11.11 -9.65
CA ILE A 106 15.14 -12.52 -10.01
C ILE A 106 15.36 -12.67 -11.51
N MET A 107 14.64 -11.90 -12.33
CA MET A 107 14.80 -11.89 -13.78
C MET A 107 16.21 -11.46 -14.20
N ALA A 108 16.77 -10.44 -13.57
CA ALA A 108 18.11 -9.93 -13.88
C ALA A 108 19.22 -10.94 -13.56
N VAL A 109 19.02 -11.79 -12.53
CA VAL A 109 20.02 -12.77 -12.09
C VAL A 109 19.92 -14.09 -12.86
N PHE A 110 18.72 -14.57 -13.17
CA PHE A 110 18.51 -15.93 -13.69
C PHE A 110 18.17 -15.96 -15.18
N VAL A 111 17.06 -15.34 -15.58
CA VAL A 111 16.58 -15.40 -16.97
C VAL A 111 15.81 -14.13 -17.32
N ASN A 112 16.26 -13.42 -18.33
CA ASN A 112 15.57 -12.24 -18.85
C ASN A 112 14.38 -12.65 -19.73
N SER A 113 13.20 -12.89 -19.11
CA SER A 113 11.97 -13.27 -19.78
C SER A 113 10.76 -12.66 -19.09
N GLU A 114 9.86 -12.08 -19.86
CA GLU A 114 8.60 -11.52 -19.37
C GLU A 114 7.73 -12.58 -18.66
N THR A 115 7.78 -13.83 -19.12
CA THR A 115 7.07 -14.94 -18.48
C THR A 115 7.63 -15.21 -17.08
N VAL A 116 8.95 -15.21 -16.93
CA VAL A 116 9.60 -15.40 -15.62
C VAL A 116 9.25 -14.24 -14.69
N GLN A 117 9.22 -13.02 -15.18
CA GLN A 117 8.79 -11.87 -14.39
C GLN A 117 7.37 -12.06 -13.85
N ASN A 118 6.39 -12.33 -14.73
CA ASN A 118 4.99 -12.49 -14.35
C ASN A 118 4.76 -13.65 -13.38
N VAL A 119 5.43 -14.79 -13.59
CA VAL A 119 5.34 -15.97 -12.69
C VAL A 119 5.94 -15.63 -11.32
N THR A 120 7.08 -14.97 -11.28
CA THR A 120 7.74 -14.58 -10.04
C THR A 120 6.88 -13.59 -9.27
N GLU A 121 6.32 -12.60 -9.94
CA GLU A 121 5.39 -11.65 -9.32
C GLU A 121 4.20 -12.36 -8.66
N LEU A 122 3.61 -13.36 -9.32
CA LEU A 122 2.51 -14.15 -8.75
C LEU A 122 2.94 -14.95 -7.52
N ILE A 123 4.10 -15.62 -7.59
CA ILE A 123 4.63 -16.43 -6.47
C ILE A 123 4.92 -15.53 -5.25
N VAL A 124 5.55 -14.38 -5.47
CA VAL A 124 5.93 -13.44 -4.41
C VAL A 124 4.73 -12.73 -3.79
N THR A 125 3.60 -12.62 -4.51
CA THR A 125 2.42 -11.88 -4.06
C THR A 125 1.90 -12.35 -2.70
N LEU A 126 1.70 -13.63 -2.48
CA LEU A 126 1.13 -14.14 -1.23
C LEU A 126 2.10 -14.04 -0.04
N PRO A 127 3.38 -14.46 -0.14
CA PRO A 127 4.34 -14.28 0.93
C PRO A 127 4.53 -12.81 1.32
N LEU A 128 4.64 -11.92 0.33
CA LEU A 128 4.81 -10.51 0.57
C LEU A 128 3.57 -9.89 1.24
N LEU A 129 2.37 -10.25 0.77
CA LEU A 129 1.12 -9.81 1.41
C LEU A 129 1.07 -10.23 2.86
N PHE A 130 1.41 -11.48 3.17
CA PHE A 130 1.44 -11.98 4.55
C PHE A 130 2.43 -11.18 5.42
N LEU A 131 3.65 -10.93 4.92
CA LEU A 131 4.66 -10.14 5.64
C LEU A 131 4.17 -8.70 5.91
N LEU A 132 3.61 -8.05 4.89
CA LEU A 132 3.10 -6.68 5.04
C LEU A 132 1.89 -6.61 5.99
N LEU A 133 0.98 -7.58 5.92
CA LEU A 133 -0.16 -7.65 6.83
C LEU A 133 0.27 -7.90 8.28
N ARG A 134 1.30 -8.73 8.49
CA ARG A 134 1.76 -9.12 9.83
C ARG A 134 2.61 -8.06 10.51
N PHE A 135 3.54 -7.45 9.77
CA PHE A 135 4.56 -6.58 10.35
C PHE A 135 4.33 -5.08 10.08
N VAL A 136 3.80 -4.73 8.92
CA VAL A 136 3.66 -3.32 8.51
C VAL A 136 2.27 -2.77 8.81
N ALA A 137 1.22 -3.54 8.53
CA ALA A 137 -0.15 -3.05 8.65
C ALA A 137 -0.51 -2.56 10.07
N PRO A 138 -0.07 -3.19 11.18
CA PRO A 138 -0.35 -2.66 12.52
C PRO A 138 0.23 -1.26 12.73
N SER A 139 1.48 -1.03 12.31
CA SER A 139 2.17 0.25 12.46
C SER A 139 1.54 1.35 11.60
N VAL A 140 1.23 1.05 10.35
CA VAL A 140 0.55 2.00 9.45
C VAL A 140 -0.84 2.35 9.99
N ARG A 141 -1.59 1.37 10.46
CA ARG A 141 -2.93 1.57 11.04
C ARG A 141 -2.90 2.50 12.26
N ALA A 142 -1.90 2.37 13.12
CA ALA A 142 -1.76 3.20 14.31
C ALA A 142 -1.71 4.70 13.97
N ILE A 143 -1.08 5.06 12.83
CA ILE A 143 -0.96 6.44 12.37
C ILE A 143 -2.32 7.06 12.03
N SER A 144 -3.33 6.25 11.70
CA SER A 144 -4.69 6.74 11.41
C SER A 144 -5.34 7.53 12.55
N ASN A 145 -4.83 7.35 13.77
CA ASN A 145 -5.35 8.00 14.98
C ASN A 145 -4.51 9.22 15.39
N TYR A 146 -3.45 9.53 14.66
CA TYR A 146 -2.61 10.70 14.91
C TYR A 146 -3.24 11.98 14.33
N PRO A 147 -2.80 13.17 14.76
CA PRO A 147 -3.24 14.44 14.19
C PRO A 147 -3.06 14.50 12.67
N VAL A 148 -3.92 15.26 12.00
CA VAL A 148 -3.92 15.42 10.52
C VAL A 148 -2.54 15.83 9.97
N SER A 149 -1.80 16.67 10.70
CA SER A 149 -0.44 17.10 10.31
C SER A 149 0.52 15.92 10.18
N ILE A 150 0.47 14.99 11.13
CA ILE A 150 1.30 13.78 11.11
C ILE A 150 0.86 12.83 9.98
N GLN A 151 -0.47 12.65 9.82
CA GLN A 151 -0.99 11.83 8.74
C GLN A 151 -0.55 12.37 7.36
N LEU A 152 -0.54 13.70 7.16
CA LEU A 152 -0.05 14.32 5.93
C LEU A 152 1.44 14.08 5.69
N GLN A 153 2.26 14.19 6.75
CA GLN A 153 3.70 13.89 6.65
C GLN A 153 3.94 12.43 6.21
N PHE A 154 3.21 11.49 6.81
CA PHE A 154 3.28 10.08 6.41
C PHE A 154 2.77 9.84 5.00
N GLY A 155 1.73 10.55 4.57
CA GLY A 155 1.15 10.43 3.23
C GLY A 155 2.00 11.06 2.12
N LEU A 156 2.92 11.95 2.46
CA LEU A 156 3.72 12.70 1.47
C LEU A 156 4.61 11.77 0.63
N ILE A 157 5.32 10.84 1.27
CA ILE A 157 6.23 9.92 0.55
C ILE A 157 5.46 9.00 -0.41
N PRO A 158 4.37 8.31 0.01
CA PRO A 158 3.54 7.56 -0.91
C PRO A 158 2.93 8.40 -2.04
N ALA A 159 2.51 9.62 -1.75
CA ALA A 159 1.95 10.52 -2.77
C ALA A 159 2.99 10.95 -3.81
N LEU A 160 4.18 11.31 -3.36
CA LEU A 160 5.30 11.65 -4.26
C LEU A 160 5.75 10.43 -5.07
N GLY A 161 5.88 9.27 -4.44
CA GLY A 161 6.23 8.03 -5.13
C GLY A 161 5.20 7.64 -6.20
N TYR A 162 3.91 7.79 -5.88
CA TYR A 162 2.82 7.56 -6.82
C TYR A 162 2.87 8.54 -8.00
N GLY A 163 2.99 9.84 -7.72
CA GLY A 163 3.06 10.87 -8.75
C GLY A 163 4.27 10.69 -9.66
N PHE A 164 5.44 10.37 -9.07
CA PHE A 164 6.66 10.11 -9.83
C PHE A 164 6.51 8.88 -10.74
N ASP A 165 6.00 7.76 -10.22
CA ASP A 165 5.83 6.54 -11.00
C ASP A 165 4.86 6.75 -12.18
N TYR A 166 3.75 7.46 -11.97
CA TYR A 166 2.81 7.76 -13.04
C TYR A 166 3.35 8.77 -14.07
N LEU A 167 4.01 9.82 -13.61
CA LEU A 167 4.65 10.78 -14.53
C LEU A 167 5.69 10.11 -15.42
N THR A 168 6.54 9.29 -14.83
CA THR A 168 7.67 8.72 -15.55
C THR A 168 7.32 7.51 -16.41
N ARG A 169 6.34 6.70 -16.00
CA ARG A 169 6.04 5.43 -16.69
C ARG A 169 4.78 5.44 -17.54
N VAL A 170 3.86 6.34 -17.27
CA VAL A 170 2.54 6.31 -17.90
C VAL A 170 2.31 7.52 -18.78
N TYR A 171 2.67 8.73 -18.30
CA TYR A 171 2.33 9.97 -18.97
C TYR A 171 3.48 10.60 -19.75
N THR A 172 4.70 10.10 -19.63
CA THR A 172 5.82 10.58 -20.43
C THR A 172 6.51 9.47 -21.19
N ASP A 173 6.72 9.65 -22.49
CA ASP A 173 7.51 8.75 -23.33
C ASP A 173 9.03 8.85 -23.02
N LEU A 174 9.40 9.72 -22.07
CA LEU A 174 10.78 9.92 -21.61
C LEU A 174 11.49 8.62 -21.19
N LEU A 175 10.73 7.62 -20.74
CA LEU A 175 11.26 6.31 -20.32
C LEU A 175 11.44 5.32 -21.47
N SER A 176 10.78 5.55 -22.62
CA SER A 176 10.95 4.68 -23.80
C SER A 176 12.32 4.89 -24.46
N GLU A 177 12.98 6.01 -24.21
CA GLU A 177 14.28 6.40 -24.80
C GLU A 177 15.50 6.16 -23.87
N GLY A 178 15.39 5.27 -22.88
CA GLY A 178 16.55 4.79 -22.14
C GLY A 178 16.95 5.63 -20.91
N ILE A 179 15.97 6.04 -20.11
CA ILE A 179 16.30 6.54 -18.76
C ILE A 179 17.03 5.43 -17.98
N PRO A 180 18.12 5.78 -17.27
CA PRO A 180 18.91 4.83 -16.53
C PRO A 180 18.03 4.01 -15.57
N ALA A 181 18.26 2.71 -15.45
CA ALA A 181 17.60 1.81 -14.50
C ALA A 181 17.55 2.37 -13.06
N ALA A 182 18.46 3.29 -12.73
CA ALA A 182 18.49 4.01 -11.47
C ALA A 182 17.20 4.83 -11.20
N VAL A 183 16.58 5.41 -12.23
CA VAL A 183 15.33 6.19 -12.07
C VAL A 183 14.14 5.26 -11.86
N GLU A 184 14.11 4.13 -12.56
CA GLU A 184 13.11 3.09 -12.32
C GLU A 184 13.22 2.48 -10.92
N PHE A 185 14.42 2.47 -10.32
CA PHE A 185 14.68 1.94 -8.99
C PHE A 185 14.20 2.87 -7.85
N MET A 186 14.01 4.16 -8.13
CA MET A 186 13.64 5.17 -7.13
C MET A 186 12.37 4.83 -6.33
N PRO A 187 11.24 4.40 -6.92
CA PRO A 187 10.05 4.04 -6.16
C PRO A 187 10.27 2.89 -5.18
N PHE A 188 11.15 1.94 -5.52
CA PHE A 188 11.53 0.85 -4.62
C PHE A 188 12.32 1.36 -3.42
N VAL A 189 13.32 2.21 -3.63
CA VAL A 189 14.11 2.82 -2.54
C VAL A 189 13.22 3.65 -1.64
N CYS A 190 12.32 4.47 -2.23
CA CYS A 190 11.34 5.25 -1.48
C CYS A 190 10.42 4.34 -0.64
N CYS A 191 9.98 3.20 -1.19
CA CYS A 191 9.16 2.25 -0.45
C CYS A 191 9.90 1.66 0.74
N ILE A 192 11.12 1.18 0.57
CA ILE A 192 11.93 0.61 1.65
C ILE A 192 12.19 1.67 2.73
N ALA A 193 12.63 2.87 2.33
CA ALA A 193 12.88 3.96 3.27
C ALA A 193 11.61 4.34 4.06
N TYR A 194 10.47 4.42 3.37
CA TYR A 194 9.18 4.69 4.00
C TYR A 194 8.79 3.60 5.01
N LEU A 195 8.91 2.33 4.65
CA LEU A 195 8.57 1.22 5.55
C LEU A 195 9.46 1.22 6.80
N VAL A 196 10.77 1.42 6.63
CA VAL A 196 11.70 1.53 7.76
C VAL A 196 11.33 2.71 8.66
N PHE A 197 11.02 3.87 8.08
CA PHE A 197 10.60 5.06 8.82
C PHE A 197 9.32 4.80 9.62
N VAL A 198 8.29 4.23 9.00
CA VAL A 198 7.01 3.90 9.66
C VAL A 198 7.22 2.93 10.82
N LEU A 199 7.99 1.87 10.62
CA LEU A 199 8.24 0.87 11.65
C LEU A 199 9.01 1.47 12.84
N ARG A 200 10.04 2.28 12.60
CA ARG A 200 10.81 2.95 13.66
C ARG A 200 9.95 3.94 14.44
N THR A 201 9.23 4.81 13.74
CA THR A 201 8.36 5.80 14.41
C THR A 201 7.28 5.12 15.26
N SER A 202 6.67 4.05 14.75
CA SER A 202 5.69 3.27 15.52
C SER A 202 6.31 2.63 16.76
N GLU A 203 7.54 2.15 16.70
CA GLU A 203 8.25 1.57 17.84
C GLU A 203 8.62 2.63 18.89
N GLU A 204 9.10 3.79 18.45
CA GLU A 204 9.43 4.91 19.35
C GLU A 204 8.19 5.41 20.09
N GLU A 205 7.06 5.60 19.40
CA GLU A 205 5.80 6.00 20.02
C GLU A 205 5.29 4.95 21.03
N ARG A 206 5.43 3.67 20.71
CA ARG A 206 5.07 2.60 21.65
C ARG A 206 5.90 2.68 22.93
N LYS A 207 7.23 2.83 22.80
CA LYS A 207 8.12 2.97 23.97
C LYS A 207 7.80 4.20 24.80
N LYS A 208 7.47 5.33 24.15
CA LYS A 208 7.06 6.55 24.84
C LYS A 208 5.76 6.34 25.62
N ASN A 209 4.76 5.74 25.04
CA ASN A 209 3.49 5.44 25.72
C ASN A 209 3.68 4.48 26.90
N GLU A 210 4.54 3.47 26.77
CA GLU A 210 4.89 2.55 27.87
C GLU A 210 5.57 3.29 29.03
N LEU A 211 6.48 4.22 28.72
CA LEU A 211 7.14 5.07 29.73
C LEU A 211 6.15 6.00 30.45
N GLU A 212 5.26 6.65 29.70
CA GLU A 212 4.23 7.52 30.29
C GLU A 212 3.28 6.74 31.20
N GLN A 213 2.90 5.52 30.82
CA GLN A 213 2.10 4.64 31.67
C GLN A 213 2.83 4.24 32.96
N MET A 214 4.12 3.88 32.87
CA MET A 214 4.93 3.56 34.05
C MET A 214 5.07 4.76 34.99
N GLN A 215 5.31 5.97 34.44
CA GLN A 215 5.37 7.20 35.25
C GLN A 215 4.04 7.49 35.94
N SER A 216 2.92 7.33 35.24
CA SER A 216 1.60 7.50 35.83
C SER A 216 1.36 6.51 36.98
N CYS A 217 1.71 5.24 36.80
CA CYS A 217 1.59 4.23 37.87
C CYS A 217 2.45 4.59 39.09
N LEU A 218 3.66 5.07 38.89
CA LEU A 218 4.55 5.49 39.99
C LEU A 218 4.00 6.70 40.76
N LEU A 219 3.38 7.66 40.08
CA LEU A 219 2.73 8.82 40.70
C LEU A 219 1.54 8.42 41.57
N TYR A 220 0.76 7.42 41.14
CA TYR A 220 -0.39 6.92 41.94
C TYR A 220 0.02 6.01 43.09
N THR A 221 1.20 5.37 43.03
CA THR A 221 1.71 4.50 44.09
C THR A 221 2.61 5.22 45.09
N SER A 222 3.00 6.47 44.83
CA SER A 222 3.76 7.29 45.77
C SER A 222 2.87 7.69 46.98
N PRO A 223 3.25 7.38 48.21
CA PRO A 223 2.46 7.76 49.41
C PRO A 223 2.28 9.27 49.44
N SER A 224 1.06 9.71 49.72
CA SER A 224 0.72 11.13 49.85
C SER A 224 1.58 11.77 50.91
N PRO A 225 2.11 12.98 50.70
CA PRO A 225 2.85 13.73 51.75
C PRO A 225 2.02 13.99 53.02
N ARG A 226 0.74 13.62 53.03
CA ARG A 226 -0.15 13.76 54.21
C ARG A 226 -0.18 12.54 55.13
N ASP A 227 0.54 11.47 54.79
CA ASP A 227 0.58 10.25 55.59
C ASP A 227 1.76 10.19 56.59
N TYR A 228 2.41 11.35 56.81
CA TYR A 228 3.44 11.54 57.81
C TYR A 228 3.04 12.57 58.85
#